data_d8befbeed64716710bd69b721dc5d8a8
#
_entry.id   d8befbeed64716710bd69b721dc5d8a8
#
_cell.length_a   1.000
_cell.length_b   1.000
_cell.length_c   1.000
_cell.angle_alpha   90.00
_cell.angle_beta   90.00
_cell.angle_gamma   90.00
#
_symmetry.space_group_name_H-M   'P 1'
#
loop_
_entity.id
_entity.type
_entity.pdbx_description
1 polymer ?
#
loop_
_entity_poly.entity_id
_entity_poly.type
_entity_poly.pdbx_seq_one_letter_code
_entity_poly.pdbx_strand_id
1 'polypeptide(L)'
;MKQQLFAFLLVLFTLISCGDKPLDPSKPVYVTVKTTMGDVTVLLYDDTPLHRDNFIRLCQSGEYEGMLFHRIIKDFVVQGGDPTSKAHEPGVLYGDGDGGYTVPAEILPNHFNKRGALIDAKESDDVNPERASAGTQFCFVQGKKHTDAELDEKEVRINQIRRNWLYYKFLDRLKKEDPALAADSLETELTNRALVMV
;
A
#
# COMPACT_ATOMS: atom_id res chain seq x y z
N MET A 1 26.67 68.11 22.19
CA MET A 1 26.22 66.74 22.45
C MET A 1 25.28 66.37 21.30
N LYS A 2 25.77 65.58 20.33
CA LYS A 2 25.03 65.19 19.17
C LYS A 2 24.50 63.74 19.43
N GLN A 3 23.20 63.57 19.61
CA GLN A 3 22.58 62.28 19.66
C GLN A 3 22.47 61.70 18.21
N GLN A 4 23.13 60.57 17.98
CA GLN A 4 22.97 59.82 16.76
C GLN A 4 21.79 58.86 16.96
N LEU A 5 20.75 59.03 16.16
CA LEU A 5 19.59 58.18 16.05
C LEU A 5 19.96 56.97 15.17
N PHE A 6 20.13 55.81 15.76
CA PHE A 6 20.30 54.54 15.02
C PHE A 6 18.92 54.07 14.61
N ALA A 7 18.61 54.22 13.32
CA ALA A 7 17.42 53.61 12.71
C ALA A 7 17.68 52.12 12.49
N PHE A 8 17.05 51.28 13.31
CA PHE A 8 17.02 49.81 13.09
C PHE A 8 16.11 49.52 11.93
N LEU A 9 16.67 49.22 10.77
CA LEU A 9 15.92 48.74 9.61
C LEU A 9 15.53 47.26 9.84
N LEU A 10 14.31 47.03 10.32
CA LEU A 10 13.74 45.69 10.47
C LEU A 10 13.41 45.13 9.08
N VAL A 11 14.33 44.34 8.51
CA VAL A 11 14.08 43.60 7.28
C VAL A 11 13.16 42.44 7.63
N LEU A 12 11.85 42.61 7.36
CA LEU A 12 10.85 41.59 7.46
C LEU A 12 11.04 40.59 6.31
N PHE A 13 11.80 39.52 6.57
CA PHE A 13 11.88 38.40 5.67
C PHE A 13 10.51 37.69 5.64
N THR A 14 9.67 38.05 4.68
CA THR A 14 8.50 37.23 4.35
C THR A 14 9.03 35.94 3.73
N LEU A 15 9.10 34.89 4.55
CA LEU A 15 9.18 33.52 4.04
C LEU A 15 7.92 33.29 3.21
N ILE A 16 8.05 33.40 1.90
CA ILE A 16 7.06 32.85 0.98
C ILE A 16 7.24 31.34 1.11
N SER A 17 6.53 30.75 2.07
CA SER A 17 6.27 29.33 2.07
C SER A 17 5.53 29.06 0.76
N CYS A 18 6.18 28.33 -0.12
CA CYS A 18 5.51 27.72 -1.28
C CYS A 18 4.59 26.66 -0.69
N GLY A 19 3.47 27.10 -0.10
CA GLY A 19 2.45 26.23 0.47
C GLY A 19 1.81 25.47 -0.67
N ASP A 20 1.90 24.15 -0.63
CA ASP A 20 1.15 23.27 -1.50
C ASP A 20 -0.31 23.72 -1.47
N LYS A 21 -0.86 24.02 -2.65
CA LYS A 21 -2.30 24.36 -2.74
C LYS A 21 -3.08 23.15 -2.22
N PRO A 22 -4.01 23.34 -1.28
CA PRO A 22 -4.87 22.26 -0.85
C PRO A 22 -5.53 21.64 -2.07
N LEU A 23 -5.52 20.31 -2.15
CA LEU A 23 -6.21 19.61 -3.23
C LEU A 23 -7.70 19.89 -3.14
N ASP A 24 -8.31 20.19 -4.27
CA ASP A 24 -9.75 20.38 -4.36
C ASP A 24 -10.42 18.99 -4.25
N PRO A 25 -11.16 18.71 -3.17
CA PRO A 25 -11.75 17.40 -2.95
C PRO A 25 -12.84 17.02 -3.97
N SER A 26 -13.27 17.98 -4.80
CA SER A 26 -14.26 17.74 -5.86
C SER A 26 -13.62 17.29 -7.17
N LYS A 27 -12.29 17.27 -7.26
CA LYS A 27 -11.57 16.94 -8.49
C LYS A 27 -10.77 15.65 -8.36
N PRO A 28 -10.74 14.83 -9.41
CA PRO A 28 -9.89 13.65 -9.43
C PRO A 28 -8.40 14.03 -9.32
N VAL A 29 -7.66 13.26 -8.53
CA VAL A 29 -6.22 13.49 -8.31
C VAL A 29 -5.43 12.64 -9.28
N TYR A 30 -4.61 13.30 -10.10
CA TYR A 30 -3.65 12.65 -10.98
C TYR A 30 -2.24 12.91 -10.47
N VAL A 31 -1.41 11.87 -10.52
CA VAL A 31 0.02 11.95 -10.22
C VAL A 31 0.80 11.49 -11.44
N THR A 32 1.82 12.26 -11.85
CA THR A 32 2.73 11.87 -12.91
C THR A 32 4.06 11.45 -12.32
N VAL A 33 4.38 10.16 -12.44
CA VAL A 33 5.67 9.58 -12.07
C VAL A 33 6.61 9.74 -13.24
N LYS A 34 7.63 10.58 -13.07
CA LYS A 34 8.66 10.83 -14.10
C LYS A 34 9.80 9.83 -13.90
N THR A 35 10.13 9.11 -14.95
CA THR A 35 11.21 8.11 -14.93
C THR A 35 12.21 8.32 -16.05
N THR A 36 13.37 7.71 -15.95
CA THR A 36 14.38 7.71 -17.03
C THR A 36 13.90 6.99 -18.30
N MET A 37 12.80 6.23 -18.21
CA MET A 37 12.21 5.47 -19.32
C MET A 37 10.93 6.13 -19.88
N GLY A 38 10.53 7.28 -19.32
CA GLY A 38 9.31 7.99 -19.69
C GLY A 38 8.38 8.23 -18.52
N ASP A 39 7.31 8.96 -18.76
CA ASP A 39 6.36 9.40 -17.75
C ASP A 39 5.14 8.46 -17.69
N VAL A 40 4.66 8.18 -16.47
CA VAL A 40 3.45 7.42 -16.21
C VAL A 40 2.50 8.28 -15.39
N THR A 41 1.28 8.54 -15.91
CA THR A 41 0.25 9.26 -15.17
C THR A 41 -0.77 8.27 -14.63
N VAL A 42 -1.06 8.38 -13.34
CA VAL A 42 -2.04 7.57 -12.61
C VAL A 42 -3.14 8.43 -12.02
N LEU A 43 -4.35 7.89 -11.96
CA LEU A 43 -5.47 8.43 -11.20
C LEU A 43 -5.47 7.75 -9.83
N LEU A 44 -5.51 8.54 -8.76
CA LEU A 44 -5.70 8.04 -7.40
C LEU A 44 -7.19 8.01 -7.07
N TYR A 45 -7.64 6.93 -6.44
CA TYR A 45 -9.04 6.75 -6.09
C TYR A 45 -9.39 7.44 -4.77
N ASP A 46 -10.60 8.01 -4.68
CA ASP A 46 -11.06 8.74 -3.49
C ASP A 46 -11.58 7.82 -2.39
N ASP A 47 -11.97 6.60 -2.74
CA ASP A 47 -12.50 5.60 -1.82
C ASP A 47 -11.41 4.75 -1.13
N THR A 48 -10.12 5.09 -1.37
CA THR A 48 -8.96 4.59 -0.62
C THR A 48 -8.15 5.76 -0.03
N PRO A 49 -8.75 6.56 0.88
CA PRO A 49 -8.20 7.84 1.30
C PRO A 49 -6.86 7.73 2.04
N LEU A 50 -6.63 6.67 2.83
CA LEU A 50 -5.38 6.51 3.57
C LEU A 50 -4.19 6.32 2.62
N HIS A 51 -4.33 5.46 1.61
CA HIS A 51 -3.29 5.22 0.61
C HIS A 51 -3.14 6.43 -0.32
N ARG A 52 -4.27 7.01 -0.77
CA ARG A 52 -4.26 8.21 -1.61
C ARG A 52 -3.50 9.35 -0.94
N ASP A 53 -3.86 9.71 0.28
CA ASP A 53 -3.31 10.86 0.97
C ASP A 53 -1.84 10.63 1.38
N ASN A 54 -1.49 9.39 1.77
CA ASN A 54 -0.10 9.00 2.01
C ASN A 54 0.75 9.16 0.73
N PHE A 55 0.28 8.65 -0.41
CA PHE A 55 1.01 8.75 -1.67
C PHE A 55 1.20 10.21 -2.12
N ILE A 56 0.14 11.04 -2.00
CA ILE A 56 0.19 12.48 -2.30
C ILE A 56 1.23 13.17 -1.41
N ARG A 57 1.19 12.91 -0.10
CA ARG A 57 2.15 13.49 0.86
C ARG A 57 3.60 13.17 0.49
N LEU A 58 3.88 11.91 0.13
CA LEU A 58 5.21 11.46 -0.28
C LEU A 58 5.65 12.11 -1.61
N CYS A 59 4.73 12.31 -2.55
CA CYS A 59 5.01 13.04 -3.78
C CYS A 59 5.32 14.52 -3.51
N GLN A 60 4.53 15.19 -2.68
CA GLN A 60 4.70 16.60 -2.35
C GLN A 60 5.98 16.87 -1.55
N SER A 61 6.37 15.95 -0.68
CA SER A 61 7.64 16.06 0.07
C SER A 61 8.88 15.73 -0.75
N GLY A 62 8.74 15.28 -2.02
CA GLY A 62 9.86 14.85 -2.85
C GLY A 62 10.49 13.54 -2.37
N GLU A 63 9.80 12.77 -1.52
CA GLU A 63 10.35 11.54 -0.96
C GLU A 63 10.68 10.50 -2.02
N TYR A 64 9.93 10.45 -3.10
CA TYR A 64 10.16 9.51 -4.20
C TYR A 64 11.29 9.92 -5.17
N GLU A 65 11.83 11.13 -5.05
CA GLU A 65 12.87 11.59 -5.97
C GLU A 65 14.17 10.79 -5.80
N GLY A 66 14.70 10.28 -6.91
CA GLY A 66 15.95 9.51 -6.97
C GLY A 66 15.82 8.05 -6.52
N MET A 67 14.64 7.58 -6.12
CA MET A 67 14.43 6.16 -5.80
C MET A 67 14.45 5.29 -7.06
N LEU A 68 14.82 4.02 -6.89
CA LEU A 68 14.81 3.02 -7.95
C LEU A 68 13.49 2.25 -8.01
N PHE A 69 13.15 1.78 -9.20
CA PHE A 69 12.33 0.58 -9.35
C PHE A 69 13.23 -0.63 -9.11
N HIS A 70 13.29 -1.08 -7.87
CA HIS A 70 14.24 -2.09 -7.39
C HIS A 70 13.85 -3.54 -7.71
N ARG A 71 12.57 -3.77 -8.08
CA ARG A 71 12.07 -5.12 -8.40
C ARG A 71 11.17 -5.07 -9.64
N ILE A 72 11.59 -5.81 -10.68
CA ILE A 72 10.84 -5.91 -11.93
C ILE A 72 10.64 -7.39 -12.23
N ILE A 73 9.39 -7.84 -12.27
CA ILE A 73 9.04 -9.22 -12.61
C ILE A 73 8.11 -9.20 -13.80
N LYS A 74 8.56 -9.84 -14.88
CA LYS A 74 7.78 -9.97 -16.13
C LYS A 74 6.43 -10.62 -15.84
N ASP A 75 5.39 -10.08 -16.47
CA ASP A 75 4.00 -10.56 -16.34
C ASP A 75 3.43 -10.47 -14.91
N PHE A 76 4.06 -9.66 -14.04
CA PHE A 76 3.63 -9.45 -12.69
C PHE A 76 3.65 -7.96 -12.32
N VAL A 77 4.75 -7.42 -11.77
CA VAL A 77 4.81 -6.04 -11.27
C VAL A 77 6.15 -5.36 -11.56
N VAL A 78 6.11 -4.02 -11.51
CA VAL A 78 7.27 -3.14 -11.38
C VAL A 78 7.13 -2.42 -10.05
N GLN A 79 8.05 -2.67 -9.11
CA GLN A 79 8.00 -2.19 -7.72
C GLN A 79 9.08 -1.17 -7.44
N GLY A 80 8.71 -0.10 -6.74
CA GLY A 80 9.58 0.98 -6.30
C GLY A 80 9.18 1.49 -4.91
N GLY A 81 9.80 2.59 -4.48
CA GLY A 81 9.44 3.25 -3.24
C GLY A 81 10.25 2.82 -2.01
N ASP A 82 11.36 2.11 -2.20
CA ASP A 82 12.32 1.85 -1.11
C ASP A 82 13.23 3.08 -0.92
N PRO A 83 13.15 3.78 0.24
CA PRO A 83 13.95 4.98 0.49
C PRO A 83 15.46 4.74 0.49
N THR A 84 15.89 3.52 0.82
CA THR A 84 17.31 3.16 0.85
C THR A 84 17.93 3.10 -0.55
N SER A 85 17.09 2.95 -1.58
CA SER A 85 17.52 2.91 -2.98
C SER A 85 17.98 4.27 -3.53
N LYS A 86 17.76 5.38 -2.83
CA LYS A 86 18.27 6.72 -3.23
C LYS A 86 19.79 6.76 -3.33
N ALA A 87 20.47 6.10 -2.41
CA ALA A 87 21.93 5.97 -2.38
C ALA A 87 22.38 4.62 -2.96
N HIS A 88 21.82 4.27 -4.11
CA HIS A 88 22.03 2.94 -4.70
C HIS A 88 23.48 2.66 -5.11
N GLU A 89 23.91 1.45 -4.83
CA GLU A 89 25.20 0.91 -5.22
C GLU A 89 25.05 -0.31 -6.14
N PRO A 90 25.96 -0.51 -7.11
CA PRO A 90 25.92 -1.68 -7.98
C PRO A 90 26.02 -2.99 -7.20
N GLY A 91 25.13 -3.93 -7.48
CA GLY A 91 25.14 -5.27 -6.87
C GLY A 91 24.41 -5.36 -5.51
N VAL A 92 23.89 -4.27 -4.99
CA VAL A 92 23.06 -4.26 -3.78
C VAL A 92 21.60 -4.53 -4.16
N LEU A 93 20.93 -5.42 -3.42
CA LEU A 93 19.49 -5.65 -3.53
C LEU A 93 18.76 -4.70 -2.59
N TYR A 94 17.71 -4.09 -3.11
CA TYR A 94 16.82 -3.18 -2.38
C TYR A 94 15.42 -3.77 -2.33
N GLY A 95 14.58 -3.30 -1.39
CA GLY A 95 13.20 -3.73 -1.24
C GLY A 95 12.76 -3.92 0.20
N ASP A 96 13.70 -3.84 1.17
CA ASP A 96 13.39 -4.02 2.60
C ASP A 96 13.03 -2.69 3.29
N GLY A 97 13.33 -1.54 2.64
CA GLY A 97 13.00 -0.21 3.18
C GLY A 97 11.53 0.14 2.95
N ASP A 98 10.76 0.33 4.01
CA ASP A 98 9.32 0.61 4.00
C ASP A 98 8.94 2.02 4.49
N GLY A 99 9.95 2.86 4.76
CA GLY A 99 9.79 4.19 5.35
C GLY A 99 9.58 4.20 6.87
N GLY A 100 9.62 3.04 7.54
CA GLY A 100 9.52 2.89 8.99
C GLY A 100 8.08 2.98 9.53
N TYR A 101 7.06 2.86 8.69
CA TYR A 101 5.65 2.84 9.07
C TYR A 101 4.82 2.03 8.07
N THR A 102 3.61 1.69 8.47
CA THR A 102 2.63 1.00 7.63
C THR A 102 1.35 1.81 7.45
N VAL A 103 0.62 1.54 6.37
CA VAL A 103 -0.72 2.09 6.10
C VAL A 103 -1.74 0.98 6.28
N PRO A 104 -2.81 1.17 7.07
CA PRO A 104 -3.87 0.17 7.22
C PRO A 104 -4.51 -0.21 5.90
N ALA A 105 -4.89 -1.48 5.74
CA ALA A 105 -5.46 -2.00 4.51
C ALA A 105 -6.77 -1.31 4.10
N GLU A 106 -6.88 -0.93 2.83
CA GLU A 106 -8.11 -0.42 2.18
C GLU A 106 -8.46 -1.29 0.96
N ILE A 107 -8.68 -2.59 1.19
CA ILE A 107 -8.95 -3.56 0.13
C ILE A 107 -10.44 -3.55 -0.22
N LEU A 108 -10.77 -3.02 -1.40
CA LEU A 108 -12.13 -2.87 -1.88
C LEU A 108 -12.42 -3.83 -3.05
N PRO A 109 -13.62 -4.43 -3.11
CA PRO A 109 -13.97 -5.40 -4.17
C PRO A 109 -13.99 -4.82 -5.59
N ASN A 110 -14.23 -3.51 -5.74
CA ASN A 110 -14.25 -2.79 -7.02
C ASN A 110 -12.84 -2.44 -7.53
N HIS A 111 -11.82 -2.51 -6.68
CA HIS A 111 -10.42 -2.25 -7.04
C HIS A 111 -9.62 -3.55 -7.00
N PHE A 112 -9.43 -4.18 -8.13
CA PHE A 112 -8.58 -5.36 -8.24
C PHE A 112 -7.31 -5.04 -9.05
N ASN A 113 -6.28 -5.85 -8.83
CA ASN A 113 -4.93 -5.64 -9.38
C ASN A 113 -4.87 -5.95 -10.88
N LYS A 114 -5.58 -5.19 -11.70
CA LYS A 114 -5.53 -5.31 -13.16
C LYS A 114 -4.29 -4.62 -13.74
N ARG A 115 -3.94 -4.99 -14.99
CA ARG A 115 -2.86 -4.32 -15.71
C ARG A 115 -3.05 -2.80 -15.76
N GLY A 116 -2.00 -2.08 -15.38
CA GLY A 116 -1.98 -0.62 -15.30
C GLY A 116 -2.44 -0.06 -13.95
N ALA A 117 -2.84 -0.91 -12.98
CA ALA A 117 -3.11 -0.43 -11.62
C ALA A 117 -1.81 -0.03 -10.92
N LEU A 118 -1.86 1.08 -10.19
CA LEU A 118 -0.94 1.41 -9.12
C LEU A 118 -1.51 0.80 -7.84
N ILE A 119 -0.73 -0.02 -7.17
CA ILE A 119 -1.11 -0.69 -5.93
C ILE A 119 -0.03 -0.49 -4.86
N ASP A 120 -0.43 -0.67 -3.61
CA ASP A 120 0.48 -0.77 -2.49
C ASP A 120 1.36 -2.03 -2.57
N ALA A 121 2.45 -2.04 -1.79
CA ALA A 121 3.25 -3.21 -1.55
C ALA A 121 3.08 -3.64 -0.09
N LYS A 122 2.90 -4.95 0.14
CA LYS A 122 2.76 -5.52 1.48
C LYS A 122 3.42 -6.88 1.57
N GLU A 123 3.75 -7.28 2.78
CA GLU A 123 4.18 -8.63 3.09
C GLU A 123 3.05 -9.65 2.88
N SER A 124 3.41 -10.92 2.82
CA SER A 124 2.45 -12.02 2.70
C SER A 124 1.55 -12.13 3.94
N ASP A 125 0.34 -12.67 3.76
CA ASP A 125 -0.69 -12.71 4.81
C ASP A 125 -0.30 -13.57 6.03
N ASP A 126 0.69 -14.46 5.91
CA ASP A 126 1.22 -15.29 6.99
C ASP A 126 2.11 -14.50 7.98
N VAL A 127 2.81 -13.46 7.49
CA VAL A 127 3.62 -12.57 8.34
C VAL A 127 2.91 -11.25 8.64
N ASN A 128 1.93 -10.87 7.82
CA ASN A 128 1.15 -9.64 7.93
C ASN A 128 -0.36 -9.94 7.79
N PRO A 129 -0.98 -10.57 8.80
CA PRO A 129 -2.40 -10.95 8.75
C PRO A 129 -3.35 -9.74 8.67
N GLU A 130 -2.92 -8.58 9.13
CA GLU A 130 -3.68 -7.33 9.03
C GLU A 130 -3.63 -6.71 7.64
N ARG A 131 -2.75 -7.20 6.76
CA ARG A 131 -2.57 -6.74 5.38
C ARG A 131 -2.22 -5.27 5.25
N ALA A 132 -1.60 -4.70 6.28
CA ALA A 132 -1.11 -3.33 6.22
C ALA A 132 -0.02 -3.20 5.15
N SER A 133 -0.01 -2.09 4.44
CA SER A 133 0.96 -1.81 3.38
C SER A 133 2.24 -1.21 3.94
N ALA A 134 3.37 -1.42 3.27
CA ALA A 134 4.58 -0.64 3.47
C ALA A 134 4.29 0.85 3.24
N GLY A 135 4.84 1.73 4.10
CA GLY A 135 4.52 3.15 4.09
C GLY A 135 4.88 3.87 2.79
N THR A 136 5.96 3.45 2.12
CA THR A 136 6.49 4.13 0.94
C THR A 136 6.48 3.29 -0.33
N GLN A 137 6.44 1.96 -0.24
CA GLN A 137 6.56 1.11 -1.41
C GLN A 137 5.25 0.95 -2.18
N PHE A 138 5.37 0.87 -3.49
CA PHE A 138 4.25 0.70 -4.42
C PHE A 138 4.63 -0.16 -5.61
N CYS A 139 3.62 -0.68 -6.31
CA CYS A 139 3.81 -1.46 -7.52
C CYS A 139 2.93 -0.96 -8.67
N PHE A 140 3.50 -0.94 -9.87
CA PHE A 140 2.72 -0.93 -11.11
C PHE A 140 2.45 -2.36 -11.56
N VAL A 141 1.19 -2.71 -11.74
CA VAL A 141 0.81 -4.04 -12.19
C VAL A 141 1.01 -4.16 -13.70
N GLN A 142 1.92 -5.04 -14.10
CA GLN A 142 2.05 -5.46 -15.49
C GLN A 142 1.00 -6.54 -15.80
N GLY A 143 0.91 -7.57 -14.96
CA GLY A 143 0.00 -8.70 -15.10
C GLY A 143 0.18 -9.46 -16.42
N LYS A 144 -0.43 -10.62 -16.53
CA LYS A 144 -0.53 -11.38 -17.78
C LYS A 144 -1.99 -11.46 -18.24
N LYS A 145 -2.20 -11.76 -19.52
CA LYS A 145 -3.52 -12.15 -20.02
C LYS A 145 -3.78 -13.61 -19.64
N HIS A 146 -4.99 -13.88 -19.21
CA HIS A 146 -5.48 -15.21 -18.90
C HIS A 146 -6.53 -15.61 -19.91
N THR A 147 -6.62 -16.89 -20.22
CA THR A 147 -7.75 -17.49 -20.92
C THR A 147 -8.92 -17.70 -19.95
N ASP A 148 -10.14 -17.85 -20.47
CA ASP A 148 -11.31 -18.11 -19.63
C ASP A 148 -11.12 -19.38 -18.78
N ALA A 149 -10.58 -20.46 -19.34
CA ALA A 149 -10.28 -21.69 -18.60
C ALA A 149 -9.27 -21.46 -17.45
N GLU A 150 -8.22 -20.66 -17.66
CA GLU A 150 -7.27 -20.28 -16.57
C GLU A 150 -7.94 -19.40 -15.51
N LEU A 151 -8.94 -18.58 -15.88
CA LEU A 151 -9.71 -17.78 -14.94
C LEU A 151 -10.62 -18.67 -14.08
N ASP A 152 -11.30 -19.64 -14.69
CA ASP A 152 -12.14 -20.61 -13.98
C ASP A 152 -11.34 -21.41 -12.95
N GLU A 153 -10.15 -21.91 -13.33
CA GLU A 153 -9.25 -22.61 -12.40
C GLU A 153 -8.82 -21.71 -11.23
N LYS A 154 -8.52 -20.43 -11.52
CA LYS A 154 -8.15 -19.47 -10.49
C LYS A 154 -9.32 -19.13 -9.57
N GLU A 155 -10.52 -19.01 -10.09
CA GLU A 155 -11.72 -18.78 -9.31
C GLU A 155 -11.96 -19.93 -8.31
N VAL A 156 -11.89 -21.17 -8.77
CA VAL A 156 -11.99 -22.35 -7.90
C VAL A 156 -10.94 -22.29 -6.78
N ARG A 157 -9.68 -22.00 -7.13
CA ARG A 157 -8.59 -21.90 -6.15
C ARG A 157 -8.82 -20.77 -5.15
N ILE A 158 -9.22 -19.58 -5.61
CA ILE A 158 -9.48 -18.42 -4.74
C ILE A 158 -10.64 -18.72 -3.80
N ASN A 159 -11.72 -19.32 -4.31
CA ASN A 159 -12.87 -19.70 -3.51
C ASN A 159 -12.49 -20.75 -2.45
N GLN A 160 -11.61 -21.70 -2.77
CA GLN A 160 -11.11 -22.67 -1.79
C GLN A 160 -10.26 -21.99 -0.70
N ILE A 161 -9.35 -21.07 -1.07
CA ILE A 161 -8.55 -20.31 -0.10
C ILE A 161 -9.46 -19.46 0.81
N ARG A 162 -10.46 -18.79 0.22
CA ARG A 162 -11.42 -17.96 0.95
C ARG A 162 -12.25 -18.81 1.92
N ARG A 163 -12.70 -19.99 1.48
CA ARG A 163 -13.44 -20.94 2.33
C ARG A 163 -12.59 -21.41 3.49
N ASN A 164 -11.34 -21.80 3.26
CA ASN A 164 -10.42 -22.21 4.30
C ASN A 164 -10.16 -21.07 5.31
N TRP A 165 -9.94 -19.84 4.80
CA TRP A 165 -9.75 -18.68 5.67
C TRP A 165 -10.97 -18.39 6.55
N LEU A 166 -12.18 -18.45 5.99
CA LEU A 166 -13.42 -18.31 6.74
C LEU A 166 -13.56 -19.41 7.79
N TYR A 167 -13.27 -20.66 7.44
CA TYR A 167 -13.29 -21.78 8.35
C TYR A 167 -12.40 -21.53 9.59
N TYR A 168 -11.12 -21.18 9.38
CA TYR A 168 -10.20 -20.90 10.49
C TYR A 168 -10.60 -19.67 11.30
N LYS A 169 -11.12 -18.64 10.66
CA LYS A 169 -11.63 -17.46 11.34
C LYS A 169 -12.83 -17.80 12.25
N PHE A 170 -13.76 -18.61 11.79
CA PHE A 170 -14.88 -19.05 12.60
C PHE A 170 -14.46 -20.02 13.69
N LEU A 171 -13.52 -20.90 13.41
CA LEU A 171 -12.92 -21.79 14.39
C LEU A 171 -12.29 -21.00 15.56
N ASP A 172 -11.47 -20.00 15.26
CA ASP A 172 -10.86 -19.12 16.27
C ASP A 172 -11.90 -18.35 17.08
N ARG A 173 -12.94 -17.85 16.40
CA ARG A 173 -14.07 -17.19 17.05
C ARG A 173 -14.79 -18.13 18.03
N LEU A 174 -15.14 -19.34 17.59
CA LEU A 174 -15.82 -20.31 18.44
C LEU A 174 -14.98 -20.70 19.65
N LYS A 175 -13.67 -20.88 19.49
CA LYS A 175 -12.74 -21.14 20.60
C LYS A 175 -12.70 -20.01 21.63
N LYS A 176 -12.85 -18.76 21.19
CA LYS A 176 -12.90 -17.59 22.07
C LYS A 176 -14.25 -17.45 22.80
N GLU A 177 -15.36 -17.75 22.09
CA GLU A 177 -16.71 -17.67 22.66
C GLU A 177 -17.02 -18.82 23.63
N ASP A 178 -16.48 -20.00 23.36
CA ASP A 178 -16.67 -21.19 24.18
C ASP A 178 -15.32 -21.94 24.37
N PRO A 179 -14.52 -21.57 25.41
CA PRO A 179 -13.23 -22.20 25.64
C PRO A 179 -13.32 -23.73 25.94
N ALA A 180 -14.49 -24.21 26.35
CA ALA A 180 -14.68 -25.64 26.57
C ALA A 180 -14.60 -26.45 25.27
N LEU A 181 -14.95 -25.84 24.13
CA LEU A 181 -14.81 -26.45 22.80
C LEU A 181 -13.34 -26.58 22.36
N ALA A 182 -12.42 -25.91 23.02
CA ALA A 182 -10.99 -26.02 22.70
C ALA A 182 -10.34 -27.29 23.27
N ALA A 183 -11.05 -28.06 24.08
CA ALA A 183 -10.56 -29.34 24.60
C ALA A 183 -10.55 -30.41 23.51
N ASP A 184 -9.51 -31.24 23.45
CA ASP A 184 -9.30 -32.27 22.41
C ASP A 184 -10.53 -33.22 22.24
N SER A 185 -11.29 -33.45 23.32
CA SER A 185 -12.50 -34.27 23.29
C SER A 185 -13.66 -33.68 22.49
N LEU A 186 -13.63 -32.40 22.14
CA LEU A 186 -14.70 -31.68 21.45
C LEU A 186 -14.27 -31.15 20.07
N GLU A 187 -13.09 -31.53 19.58
CA GLU A 187 -12.57 -31.06 18.29
C GLU A 187 -13.52 -31.35 17.11
N THR A 188 -14.18 -32.50 17.12
CA THR A 188 -15.17 -32.87 16.08
C THR A 188 -16.37 -31.94 16.11
N GLU A 189 -16.92 -31.63 17.28
CA GLU A 189 -18.04 -30.71 17.44
C GLU A 189 -17.67 -29.29 17.00
N LEU A 190 -16.50 -28.82 17.39
CA LEU A 190 -15.95 -27.52 17.00
C LEU A 190 -15.79 -27.43 15.47
N THR A 191 -15.24 -28.48 14.84
CA THR A 191 -15.08 -28.59 13.40
C THR A 191 -16.42 -28.53 12.67
N ASN A 192 -17.42 -29.30 13.11
CA ASN A 192 -18.75 -29.32 12.51
C ASN A 192 -19.44 -27.97 12.62
N ARG A 193 -19.35 -27.28 13.76
CA ARG A 193 -19.92 -25.93 13.94
C ARG A 193 -19.23 -24.89 13.04
N ALA A 194 -17.92 -24.97 12.89
CA ALA A 194 -17.17 -24.07 12.00
C ALA A 194 -17.53 -24.30 10.52
N LEU A 195 -17.74 -25.56 10.10
CA LEU A 195 -18.14 -25.91 8.73
C LEU A 195 -19.54 -25.38 8.37
N VAL A 196 -20.46 -25.33 9.32
CA VAL A 196 -21.83 -24.79 9.08
C VAL A 196 -21.80 -23.27 8.84
N MET A 197 -20.76 -22.56 9.30
CA MET A 197 -20.62 -21.10 9.17
C MET A 197 -19.91 -20.67 7.89
N VAL A 198 -19.40 -21.59 7.07
CA VAL A 198 -18.66 -21.34 5.82
C VAL A 198 -19.51 -21.62 4.60
#